data_37bd45d680dd98430e7b2cd58b7d7da5
#
_entry.id   37bd45d680dd98430e7b2cd58b7d7da5
#
_cell.length_a   1.000
_cell.length_b   1.000
_cell.length_c   1.000
_cell.angle_alpha   90.00
_cell.angle_beta   90.00
_cell.angle_gamma   90.00
#
_symmetry.space_group_name_H-M   'P 1'
#
loop_
_entity.id
_entity.type
_entity.pdbx_description
1 polymer ?
#
loop_
_entity_poly.entity_id
_entity_poly.type
_entity_poly.pdbx_seq_one_letter_code
_entity_poly.pdbx_strand_id
1 'polypeptide(L)'
;MYRYKVSVVKVVDGDTVDVDIDLGFGMSYKKQRVRMLGIDTPESRTRDLVEKKFGKASKKHLKDILEQGGIQLVSHDKGKFGRILGELFIGDSSYSINQQMIDEHHAVAY
;
A
#
# COMPACT_ATOMS: atom_id res chain seq x y z
N MET A 1 6.38 -12.89 11.56
CA MET A 1 6.29 -12.86 10.08
C MET A 1 7.47 -12.16 9.48
N TYR A 2 7.89 -12.62 8.32
CA TYR A 2 9.02 -12.01 7.63
C TYR A 2 8.64 -10.66 7.00
N ARG A 3 9.52 -9.68 7.14
CA ARG A 3 9.35 -8.36 6.51
C ARG A 3 10.29 -8.25 5.31
N TYR A 4 9.71 -8.02 4.14
CA TYR A 4 10.48 -7.82 2.92
C TYR A 4 10.72 -6.34 2.69
N LYS A 5 11.95 -5.98 2.33
CA LYS A 5 12.23 -4.62 1.85
C LYS A 5 11.60 -4.45 0.48
N VAL A 6 10.93 -3.33 0.25
CA VAL A 6 10.29 -3.05 -1.03
C VAL A 6 10.64 -1.66 -1.51
N SER A 7 10.64 -1.51 -2.83
CA SER A 7 10.74 -0.21 -3.49
C SER A 7 9.41 0.10 -4.16
N VAL A 8 8.88 1.27 -3.93
CA VAL A 8 7.59 1.67 -4.49
C VAL A 8 7.77 2.02 -5.96
N VAL A 9 7.03 1.35 -6.83
CA VAL A 9 7.01 1.62 -8.27
C VAL A 9 5.93 2.64 -8.60
N LYS A 10 4.70 2.41 -8.09
CA LYS A 10 3.55 3.25 -8.40
C LYS A 10 2.48 3.09 -7.33
N VAL A 11 1.89 4.19 -6.90
CA VAL A 11 0.69 4.19 -6.08
C VAL A 11 -0.51 4.18 -7.02
N VAL A 12 -1.35 3.14 -6.91
CA VAL A 12 -2.53 2.96 -7.77
C VAL A 12 -3.74 3.66 -7.17
N ASP A 13 -4.04 3.37 -5.90
CA ASP A 13 -5.07 4.00 -5.09
C ASP A 13 -4.56 4.15 -3.67
N GLY A 14 -5.35 4.73 -2.78
CA GLY A 14 -4.96 4.90 -1.38
C GLY A 14 -4.81 3.59 -0.61
N ASP A 15 -5.20 2.47 -1.19
CA ASP A 15 -5.11 1.13 -0.59
C ASP A 15 -4.38 0.11 -1.48
N THR A 16 -3.83 0.56 -2.60
CA THR A 16 -3.20 -0.34 -3.59
C THR A 16 -1.93 0.29 -4.14
N VAL A 17 -0.85 -0.45 -4.11
CA VAL A 17 0.46 0.03 -4.55
C VAL A 17 1.22 -1.07 -5.29
N ASP A 18 1.93 -0.69 -6.34
CA ASP A 18 2.84 -1.59 -7.06
C ASP A 18 4.25 -1.40 -6.51
N VAL A 19 4.88 -2.50 -6.16
CA VAL A 19 6.22 -2.50 -5.56
C VAL A 19 7.12 -3.55 -6.22
N ASP A 20 8.42 -3.32 -6.09
CA ASP A 20 9.45 -4.34 -6.33
C ASP A 20 9.86 -4.89 -4.96
N ILE A 21 9.82 -6.21 -4.82
CA ILE A 21 10.13 -6.88 -3.55
C ILE A 21 11.56 -7.42 -3.61
N ASP A 22 12.40 -7.01 -2.65
CA ASP A 22 13.76 -7.51 -2.53
C ASP A 22 13.73 -8.89 -1.87
N LEU A 23 14.22 -9.89 -2.58
CA LEU A 23 14.29 -11.27 -2.11
C LEU A 23 15.68 -11.64 -1.57
N GLY A 24 16.62 -10.69 -1.55
CA GLY A 24 17.99 -10.95 -1.19
C GLY A 24 18.80 -11.53 -2.34
N PHE A 25 20.12 -11.64 -2.14
CA PHE A 25 21.05 -12.17 -3.15
C PHE A 25 20.98 -11.46 -4.51
N GLY A 26 20.62 -10.18 -4.52
CA GLY A 26 20.46 -9.44 -5.76
C GLY A 26 19.21 -9.80 -6.55
N MET A 27 18.31 -10.60 -5.99
CA MET A 27 17.08 -11.02 -6.63
C MET A 27 15.92 -10.14 -6.19
N SER A 28 15.04 -9.80 -7.13
CA SER A 28 13.85 -9.00 -6.87
C SER A 28 12.64 -9.59 -7.57
N TYR A 29 11.49 -9.48 -6.91
CA TYR A 29 10.18 -9.81 -7.52
C TYR A 29 9.57 -8.50 -7.98
N LYS A 30 9.60 -8.25 -9.29
CA LYS A 30 9.25 -6.94 -9.87
C LYS A 30 7.76 -6.74 -10.04
N LYS A 31 7.32 -5.49 -9.88
CA LYS A 31 5.97 -5.01 -10.22
C LYS A 31 4.86 -5.84 -9.57
N GLN A 32 5.01 -6.11 -8.28
CA GLN A 32 3.98 -6.82 -7.55
C GLN A 32 2.93 -5.85 -7.02
N ARG A 33 1.67 -6.14 -7.29
CA ARG A 33 0.56 -5.32 -6.80
C ARG A 33 0.18 -5.76 -5.40
N VAL A 34 0.26 -4.82 -4.46
CA VAL A 34 -0.10 -5.03 -3.06
C VAL A 34 -1.41 -4.32 -2.77
N ARG A 35 -2.40 -5.09 -2.32
CA ARG A 35 -3.64 -4.57 -1.74
C ARG A 35 -3.43 -4.50 -0.23
N MET A 36 -3.56 -3.33 0.33
CA MET A 36 -3.34 -3.13 1.76
C MET A 36 -4.47 -3.76 2.56
N LEU A 37 -4.10 -4.73 3.40
CA LEU A 37 -5.04 -5.52 4.17
C LEU A 37 -5.73 -4.69 5.25
N GLY A 38 -7.03 -4.92 5.42
CA GLY A 38 -7.81 -4.36 6.51
C GLY A 38 -8.31 -2.95 6.30
N ILE A 39 -8.07 -2.35 5.14
CA ILE A 39 -8.53 -0.99 4.83
C ILE A 39 -9.22 -0.93 3.47
N ASP A 40 -10.01 0.11 3.30
CA ASP A 40 -10.60 0.47 2.02
C ASP A 40 -10.54 1.99 1.86
N THR A 41 -10.31 2.44 0.63
CA THR A 41 -10.27 3.86 0.31
C THR A 41 -11.18 4.14 -0.89
N PRO A 42 -11.61 5.40 -1.07
CA PRO A 42 -12.37 5.77 -2.28
C PRO A 42 -11.52 5.56 -3.54
N GLU A 43 -12.18 5.18 -4.63
CA GLU A 43 -11.50 4.98 -5.90
C GLU A 43 -11.10 6.31 -6.53
N SER A 44 -9.88 6.38 -7.05
CA SER A 44 -9.39 7.56 -7.77
C SER A 44 -9.80 7.57 -9.26
N ARG A 45 -10.23 6.42 -9.79
CA ARG A 45 -10.61 6.23 -11.20
C ARG A 45 -12.09 5.94 -11.35
N THR A 46 -12.94 6.72 -10.72
CA THR A 46 -14.40 6.58 -10.83
C THR A 46 -14.99 7.75 -11.60
N ARG A 47 -16.21 7.55 -12.12
CA ARG A 47 -17.00 8.62 -12.75
C ARG A 47 -17.70 9.50 -11.72
N ASP A 48 -17.82 9.04 -10.47
CA ASP A 48 -18.36 9.83 -9.37
C ASP A 48 -17.33 10.89 -8.98
N LEU A 49 -17.65 12.16 -9.24
CA LEU A 49 -16.71 13.26 -9.01
C LEU A 49 -16.37 13.45 -7.52
N VAL A 50 -17.31 13.17 -6.63
CA VAL A 50 -17.08 13.29 -5.18
C VAL A 50 -16.14 12.17 -4.73
N GLU A 51 -16.44 10.93 -5.09
CA GLU A 51 -15.58 9.78 -4.75
C GLU A 51 -14.18 9.95 -5.36
N LYS A 52 -14.09 10.41 -6.59
CA LYS A 52 -12.82 10.65 -7.27
C LYS A 52 -11.96 11.67 -6.51
N LYS A 53 -12.56 12.73 -6.01
CA LYS A 53 -11.86 13.75 -5.22
C LYS A 53 -11.24 13.14 -3.96
N PHE A 54 -12.03 12.37 -3.20
CA PHE A 54 -11.54 11.70 -2.00
C PHE A 54 -10.56 10.58 -2.33
N GLY A 55 -10.76 9.87 -3.43
CA GLY A 55 -9.83 8.85 -3.90
C GLY A 55 -8.46 9.41 -4.25
N LYS A 56 -8.43 10.55 -4.94
CA LYS A 56 -7.16 11.24 -5.24
C LYS A 56 -6.48 11.76 -3.98
N ALA A 57 -7.24 12.25 -3.01
CA ALA A 57 -6.68 12.71 -1.74
C ALA A 57 -6.05 11.56 -0.96
N SER A 58 -6.72 10.42 -0.87
CA SER A 58 -6.19 9.22 -0.21
C SER A 58 -4.95 8.69 -0.91
N LYS A 59 -4.96 8.66 -2.23
CA LYS A 59 -3.82 8.24 -3.05
C LYS A 59 -2.60 9.13 -2.81
N LYS A 60 -2.80 10.45 -2.81
CA LYS A 60 -1.72 11.41 -2.54
C LYS A 60 -1.18 11.25 -1.13
N HIS A 61 -2.05 11.04 -0.16
CA HIS A 61 -1.65 10.85 1.23
C HIS A 61 -0.78 9.62 1.40
N LEU A 62 -1.17 8.49 0.79
CA LEU A 62 -0.35 7.28 0.80
C LEU A 62 0.99 7.51 0.12
N LYS A 63 0.99 8.19 -1.03
CA LYS A 63 2.22 8.52 -1.75
C LYS A 63 3.18 9.33 -0.88
N ASP A 64 2.66 10.33 -0.16
CA ASP A 64 3.47 11.18 0.71
C ASP A 64 4.08 10.36 1.86
N ILE A 65 3.34 9.42 2.44
CA ILE A 65 3.86 8.52 3.46
C ILE A 65 4.98 7.64 2.90
N LEU A 66 4.77 7.05 1.73
CA LEU A 66 5.72 6.12 1.12
C LEU A 66 7.00 6.82 0.65
N GLU A 67 6.97 8.12 0.40
CA GLU A 67 8.15 8.90 0.02
C GLU A 67 9.20 8.99 1.14
N GLN A 68 8.85 8.68 2.37
CA GLN A 68 9.81 8.62 3.46
C GLN A 68 10.88 7.54 3.25
N GLY A 69 10.59 6.54 2.43
CA GLY A 69 11.52 5.45 2.15
C GLY A 69 11.58 4.42 3.26
N GLY A 70 12.41 3.40 3.05
CA GLY A 70 12.55 2.33 4.04
C GLY A 70 11.30 1.48 4.22
N ILE A 71 10.52 1.31 3.17
CA ILE A 71 9.24 0.61 3.25
C ILE A 71 9.46 -0.89 3.33
N GLN A 72 8.73 -1.54 4.24
CA GLN A 72 8.75 -2.98 4.41
C GLN A 72 7.35 -3.56 4.25
N LEU A 73 7.26 -4.75 3.69
CA LEU A 73 6.01 -5.47 3.44
C LEU A 73 5.95 -6.73 4.27
N VAL A 74 4.84 -6.93 4.97
CA VAL A 74 4.45 -8.22 5.54
C VAL A 74 3.34 -8.79 4.67
N SER A 75 3.62 -9.88 3.96
CA SER A 75 2.65 -10.55 3.11
C SER A 75 1.79 -11.50 3.95
N HIS A 76 0.48 -11.31 3.93
CA HIS A 76 -0.45 -12.16 4.64
C HIS A 76 -1.02 -13.26 3.76
N ASP A 77 -1.29 -12.94 2.52
CA ASP A 77 -1.82 -13.92 1.58
C ASP A 77 -1.68 -13.39 0.15
N LYS A 78 -1.81 -14.30 -0.82
CA LYS A 78 -1.93 -13.93 -2.22
C LYS A 78 -3.42 -13.80 -2.53
N GLY A 79 -3.86 -12.56 -2.74
CA GLY A 79 -5.25 -12.27 -3.02
C GLY A 79 -5.68 -12.70 -4.42
N LYS A 80 -6.95 -12.49 -4.72
CA LYS A 80 -7.51 -12.74 -6.06
C LYS A 80 -6.81 -11.87 -7.09
N PHE A 81 -6.75 -12.35 -8.33
CA PHE A 81 -6.18 -11.61 -9.48
C PHE A 81 -4.67 -11.31 -9.33
N GLY A 82 -3.95 -12.15 -8.62
CA GLY A 82 -2.50 -12.00 -8.48
C GLY A 82 -2.04 -10.89 -7.56
N ARG A 83 -2.95 -10.26 -6.80
CA ARG A 83 -2.58 -9.25 -5.81
C ARG A 83 -2.08 -9.90 -4.53
N ILE A 84 -1.11 -9.26 -3.89
CA ILE A 84 -0.63 -9.65 -2.57
C ILE A 84 -1.44 -8.87 -1.54
N LEU A 85 -2.01 -9.57 -0.55
CA LEU A 85 -2.64 -8.93 0.60
C LEU A 85 -1.59 -8.72 1.67
N GLY A 86 -1.36 -7.48 2.08
CA GLY A 86 -0.28 -7.23 3.01
C GLY A 86 -0.40 -5.96 3.82
N GLU A 87 0.49 -5.84 4.76
CA GLU A 87 0.68 -4.64 5.55
C GLU A 87 2.00 -3.98 5.21
N LEU A 88 2.02 -2.67 5.16
CA LEU A 88 3.21 -1.87 4.89
C LEU A 88 3.66 -1.16 6.16
N PHE A 89 4.97 -1.07 6.34
CA PHE A 89 5.60 -0.42 7.49
C PHE A 89 6.74 0.46 7.03
N ILE A 90 7.06 1.48 7.82
CA ILE A 90 8.26 2.28 7.62
C ILE A 90 9.34 1.74 8.55
N GLY A 91 10.43 1.20 8.00
CA GLY A 91 11.54 0.65 8.78
C GLY A 91 11.07 -0.44 9.73
N ASP A 92 11.53 -0.38 10.97
CA ASP A 92 11.22 -1.36 12.01
C ASP A 92 9.97 -0.98 12.83
N SER A 93 9.20 0.00 12.39
CA SER A 93 7.99 0.44 13.08
C SER A 93 7.00 -0.72 13.25
N SER A 94 6.34 -0.79 14.39
CA SER A 94 5.22 -1.71 14.61
C SER A 94 3.88 -1.09 14.20
N TYR A 95 3.87 0.17 13.84
CA TYR A 95 2.68 0.90 13.41
C TYR A 95 2.57 0.81 11.89
N SER A 96 1.59 0.04 11.40
CA SER A 96 1.43 -0.15 9.96
C SER A 96 0.95 1.12 9.27
N ILE A 97 1.38 1.28 8.02
CA ILE A 97 0.86 2.35 7.17
C ILE A 97 -0.64 2.14 6.93
N ASN A 98 -1.09 0.86 6.89
CA ASN A 98 -2.51 0.53 6.81
C ASN A 98 -3.31 1.21 7.94
N GLN A 99 -2.86 1.05 9.18
CA GLN A 99 -3.52 1.67 10.33
C GLN A 99 -3.38 3.19 10.31
N GLN A 100 -2.23 3.69 9.88
CA GLN A 100 -1.99 5.13 9.76
C GLN A 100 -2.98 5.79 8.80
N MET A 101 -3.31 5.14 7.69
CA MET A 101 -4.31 5.64 6.74
C MET A 101 -5.68 5.79 7.39
N ILE A 102 -6.07 4.83 8.24
CA ILE A 102 -7.33 4.92 8.99
C ILE A 102 -7.28 6.05 10.02
N ASP A 103 -6.22 6.10 10.81
CA ASP A 103 -6.06 7.08 11.88
C ASP A 103 -6.02 8.52 11.36
N GLU A 104 -5.50 8.71 10.15
CA GLU A 104 -5.43 10.01 9.49
C GLU A 104 -6.63 10.30 8.59
N HIS A 105 -7.68 9.49 8.70
CA HIS A 105 -8.97 9.66 8.04
C HIS A 105 -8.94 9.59 6.51
N HIS A 106 -7.99 8.86 5.94
CA HIS A 106 -7.89 8.63 4.50
C HIS A 106 -8.33 7.23 4.07
N ALA A 107 -8.67 6.37 5.03
CA ALA A 107 -9.19 5.03 4.79
C ALA A 107 -10.16 4.64 5.88
N VAL A 108 -10.97 3.63 5.61
CA VAL A 108 -11.86 3.02 6.59
C VAL A 108 -11.45 1.57 6.82
N ALA A 109 -11.78 1.03 7.98
CA ALA A 109 -11.57 -0.39 8.26
C ALA A 109 -12.46 -1.24 7.35
N TYR A 110 -11.89 -2.32 6.87
CA TYR A 110 -12.60 -3.17 5.90
C TYR A 110 -12.52 -4.65 6.26
#